data_8a9f7e12e19179bc4249b77ac6b93fc5
#
_entry.id   8a9f7e12e19179bc4249b77ac6b93fc5
#
_cell.length_a   1.000
_cell.length_b   1.000
_cell.length_c   1.000
_cell.angle_alpha   90.00
_cell.angle_beta   90.00
_cell.angle_gamma   90.00
#
_symmetry.space_group_name_H-M   'P 1'
#
loop_
_entity.id
_entity.type
_entity.pdbx_description
1 polymer ?
#
loop_
_entity_poly.entity_id
_entity_poly.type
_entity_poly.pdbx_seq_one_letter_code
_entity_poly.pdbx_strand_id
1 'polypeptide(L)'
;PHMGWNSLSLAPDGRLFAGISGDPYVYFVHSYYLQAEDPSIVKASAVYGNTTIHASVEQGNVFACQFHPEKSRAVGLKILKNFADLEKEAV
;
A
#
# COMPACT_ATOMS: atom_id res chain seq x y z
N PRO A 1 -9.32 16.26 -3.15
CA PRO A 1 -8.24 15.33 -3.52
C PRO A 1 -7.24 15.11 -2.40
N HIS A 2 -6.70 13.92 -2.33
CA HIS A 2 -5.66 13.56 -1.38
C HIS A 2 -4.30 13.76 -2.03
N MET A 3 -3.53 14.72 -1.55
CA MET A 3 -2.20 15.03 -2.07
C MET A 3 -1.21 15.12 -0.91
N GLY A 4 -0.05 14.50 -1.07
CA GLY A 4 1.05 14.62 -0.13
C GLY A 4 1.36 13.33 0.59
N TRP A 5 2.18 13.46 1.63
CA TRP A 5 2.67 12.34 2.43
C TRP A 5 1.68 11.96 3.52
N ASN A 6 1.47 10.68 3.69
CA ASN A 6 0.64 10.17 4.78
C ASN A 6 1.19 8.82 5.24
N SER A 7 0.96 8.51 6.51
CA SER A 7 1.41 7.24 7.07
C SER A 7 0.41 6.13 6.78
N LEU A 8 0.92 4.91 6.73
CA LEU A 8 0.12 3.71 6.53
C LEU A 8 0.03 2.90 7.82
N SER A 9 -1.14 2.35 8.07
CA SER A 9 -1.32 1.26 9.04
C SER A 9 -1.29 -0.05 8.26
N LEU A 10 -0.39 -0.95 8.60
CA LEU A 10 -0.12 -2.17 7.84
C LEU A 10 -0.76 -3.39 8.48
N ALA A 11 -1.38 -4.24 7.67
CA ALA A 11 -1.78 -5.58 8.08
C ALA A 11 -0.52 -6.48 8.14
N PRO A 12 -0.44 -7.41 9.11
CA PRO A 12 0.78 -8.21 9.29
C PRO A 12 1.07 -9.19 8.16
N ASP A 13 0.08 -9.52 7.35
CA ASP A 13 0.20 -10.51 6.27
C ASP A 13 0.32 -9.90 4.87
N GLY A 14 0.55 -8.59 4.76
CA GLY A 14 0.71 -7.93 3.46
C GLY A 14 2.08 -8.23 2.85
N ARG A 15 2.11 -8.95 1.72
CA ARG A 15 3.38 -9.38 1.10
C ARG A 15 4.18 -8.23 0.52
N LEU A 16 3.52 -7.18 0.02
CA LEU A 16 4.21 -5.99 -0.48
C LEU A 16 4.98 -5.24 0.61
N PHE A 17 4.57 -5.43 1.86
CA PHE A 17 5.13 -4.68 2.99
C PHE A 17 6.06 -5.52 3.85
N ALA A 18 6.52 -6.67 3.34
CA ALA A 18 7.45 -7.54 4.04
C ALA A 18 8.74 -6.79 4.38
N GLY A 19 9.16 -6.86 5.64
CA GLY A 19 10.37 -6.17 6.11
C GLY A 19 10.17 -4.68 6.39
N ILE A 20 8.96 -4.16 6.23
CA ILE A 20 8.62 -2.78 6.56
C ILE A 20 7.88 -2.79 7.90
N SER A 21 8.37 -2.01 8.86
CA SER A 21 7.77 -1.94 10.19
C SER A 21 7.35 -0.51 10.53
N GLY A 22 6.53 -0.37 11.58
CA GLY A 22 6.02 0.91 12.03
C GLY A 22 4.93 1.43 11.10
N ASP A 23 4.81 2.74 11.04
CA ASP A 23 3.83 3.42 10.21
C ASP A 23 4.56 4.18 9.10
N PRO A 24 4.91 3.50 7.99
CA PRO A 24 5.71 4.12 6.93
C PRO A 24 4.92 5.24 6.23
N TYR A 25 5.64 6.26 5.78
CA TYR A 25 5.04 7.36 5.02
C TYR A 25 5.20 7.09 3.53
N VAL A 26 4.11 7.31 2.79
CA VAL A 26 4.08 7.17 1.34
C VAL A 26 3.40 8.39 0.72
N TYR A 27 3.61 8.59 -0.59
CA TYR A 27 3.10 9.75 -1.30
C TYR A 27 1.81 9.43 -2.04
N PHE A 28 0.79 10.24 -1.78
CA PHE A 28 -0.55 10.13 -2.39
C PHE A 28 -0.80 11.28 -3.34
N VAL A 29 -1.36 10.97 -4.50
CA VAL A 29 -1.98 11.95 -5.39
C VAL A 29 -3.17 11.26 -6.03
N HIS A 30 -4.39 11.55 -5.56
CA HIS A 30 -5.59 10.96 -6.16
C HIS A 30 -6.83 11.78 -5.79
N SER A 31 -7.83 11.77 -6.67
CA SER A 31 -9.11 12.43 -6.44
C SER A 31 -10.18 11.46 -5.96
N TYR A 32 -10.05 10.19 -6.31
CA TYR A 32 -10.94 9.12 -5.88
C TYR A 32 -10.12 8.12 -5.08
N TYR A 33 -10.74 7.39 -4.17
CA TYR A 33 -10.02 6.43 -3.36
C TYR A 33 -10.65 5.05 -3.44
N LEU A 34 -9.78 4.05 -3.26
CA LEU A 34 -10.16 2.65 -3.25
C LEU A 34 -10.97 2.32 -2.00
N GLN A 35 -12.05 1.57 -2.19
CA GLN A 35 -12.88 1.11 -1.09
C GLN A 35 -13.19 -0.38 -1.34
N ALA A 36 -12.48 -1.26 -0.65
CA ALA A 36 -12.69 -2.69 -0.80
C ALA A 36 -13.92 -3.13 -0.02
N GLU A 37 -14.75 -3.97 -0.62
CA GLU A 37 -15.92 -4.55 0.07
C GLU A 37 -15.50 -5.61 1.08
N ASP A 38 -14.45 -6.37 0.76
CA ASP A 38 -13.90 -7.40 1.64
C ASP A 38 -12.69 -6.84 2.40
N PRO A 39 -12.83 -6.58 3.71
CA PRO A 39 -11.72 -6.01 4.47
C PRO A 39 -10.53 -6.95 4.62
N SER A 40 -10.69 -8.25 4.39
CA SER A 40 -9.59 -9.20 4.51
C SER A 40 -8.50 -9.01 3.45
N ILE A 41 -8.82 -8.37 2.32
CA ILE A 41 -7.83 -8.10 1.27
C ILE A 41 -7.09 -6.79 1.48
N VAL A 42 -7.51 -5.95 2.42
CA VAL A 42 -6.87 -4.67 2.70
C VAL A 42 -5.59 -4.91 3.49
N LYS A 43 -4.44 -4.53 2.94
CA LYS A 43 -3.14 -4.75 3.57
C LYS A 43 -2.50 -3.47 4.08
N ALA A 44 -2.98 -2.31 3.67
CA ALA A 44 -2.57 -1.03 4.21
C ALA A 44 -3.72 -0.05 4.16
N SER A 45 -3.82 0.79 5.18
CA SER A 45 -4.82 1.84 5.23
C SER A 45 -4.18 3.15 5.70
N ALA A 46 -4.82 4.26 5.35
CA ALA A 46 -4.41 5.60 5.77
C ALA A 46 -5.63 6.39 6.18
N VAL A 47 -5.45 7.37 7.06
CA VAL A 47 -6.52 8.27 7.47
C VAL A 47 -6.27 9.63 6.83
N TYR A 48 -7.26 10.13 6.10
CA TYR A 48 -7.22 11.46 5.51
C TYR A 48 -8.46 12.23 5.94
N GLY A 49 -8.27 13.23 6.77
CA GLY A 49 -9.39 13.92 7.42
C GLY A 49 -10.17 12.94 8.29
N ASN A 50 -11.45 12.77 8.00
CA ASN A 50 -12.33 11.84 8.71
C ASN A 50 -12.55 10.53 7.95
N THR A 51 -11.78 10.29 6.88
CA THR A 51 -11.97 9.15 5.99
C THR A 51 -10.81 8.17 6.12
N THR A 52 -11.13 6.90 6.31
CA THR A 52 -10.14 5.82 6.21
C THR A 52 -10.06 5.36 4.76
N ILE A 53 -8.86 5.38 4.21
CA ILE A 53 -8.59 5.01 2.82
C ILE A 53 -7.96 3.63 2.80
N HIS A 54 -8.46 2.72 1.96
CA HIS A 54 -7.85 1.44 1.70
C HIS A 54 -6.67 1.66 0.76
N ALA A 55 -5.48 1.85 1.33
CA ALA A 55 -4.31 2.29 0.57
C ALA A 55 -3.68 1.19 -0.26
N SER A 56 -3.83 -0.06 0.14
CA SER A 56 -3.33 -1.20 -0.63
C SER A 56 -4.20 -2.42 -0.39
N VAL A 57 -4.45 -3.17 -1.46
CA VAL A 57 -5.19 -4.43 -1.40
C VAL A 57 -4.37 -5.52 -2.07
N GLU A 58 -4.59 -6.76 -1.62
CA GLU A 58 -3.92 -7.93 -2.15
C GLU A 58 -4.93 -9.08 -2.18
N GLN A 59 -5.10 -9.68 -3.35
CA GLN A 59 -5.97 -10.83 -3.53
C GLN A 59 -5.31 -11.80 -4.50
N GLY A 60 -4.85 -12.95 -3.99
CA GLY A 60 -4.08 -13.89 -4.79
C GLY A 60 -2.81 -13.24 -5.30
N ASN A 61 -2.65 -13.19 -6.63
CA ASN A 61 -1.50 -12.55 -7.27
C ASN A 61 -1.81 -11.13 -7.78
N VAL A 62 -2.95 -10.57 -7.36
CA VAL A 62 -3.34 -9.21 -7.74
C VAL A 62 -3.03 -8.26 -6.59
N PHE A 63 -2.29 -7.20 -6.90
CA PHE A 63 -1.90 -6.16 -5.95
C PHE A 63 -2.30 -4.81 -6.49
N ALA A 64 -2.81 -3.95 -5.63
CA ALA A 64 -3.15 -2.58 -6.00
C ALA A 64 -2.75 -1.63 -4.88
N CYS A 65 -2.25 -0.45 -5.27
CA CYS A 65 -1.89 0.61 -4.35
C CYS A 65 -2.55 1.91 -4.76
N GLN A 66 -3.07 2.64 -3.78
CA GLN A 66 -3.64 3.96 -4.00
C GLN A 66 -2.55 5.05 -4.02
N PHE A 67 -1.42 4.78 -3.40
CA PHE A 67 -0.27 5.68 -3.35
C PHE A 67 0.71 5.36 -4.49
N HIS A 68 1.75 6.20 -4.63
CA HIS A 68 2.79 6.04 -5.63
C HIS A 68 4.06 5.48 -5.01
N PRO A 69 4.34 4.16 -5.10
CA PRO A 69 5.59 3.60 -4.55
C PRO A 69 6.82 4.26 -5.15
N GLU A 70 6.81 4.56 -6.46
CA GLU A 70 7.93 5.17 -7.16
C GLU A 70 8.26 6.58 -6.65
N LYS A 71 7.32 7.23 -5.96
CA LYS A 71 7.50 8.56 -5.36
C LYS A 71 7.63 8.52 -3.84
N SER A 72 7.70 7.34 -3.25
CA SER A 72 7.65 7.15 -1.79
C SER A 72 9.01 6.81 -1.20
N ARG A 73 10.10 7.24 -1.84
CA ARG A 73 11.49 7.14 -1.38
C ARG A 73 11.87 5.70 -1.01
N ALA A 74 12.59 5.50 0.10
CA ALA A 74 13.10 4.19 0.48
C ALA A 74 12.00 3.17 0.74
N VAL A 75 10.90 3.59 1.34
CA VAL A 75 9.72 2.71 1.57
C VAL A 75 9.18 2.23 0.24
N GLY A 76 9.02 3.13 -0.72
CA GLY A 76 8.53 2.79 -2.06
C GLY A 76 9.43 1.83 -2.79
N LEU A 77 10.76 2.02 -2.71
CA LEU A 77 11.73 1.10 -3.31
C LEU A 77 11.63 -0.29 -2.68
N LYS A 78 11.43 -0.38 -1.38
CA LYS A 78 11.27 -1.66 -0.70
C LYS A 78 9.99 -2.38 -1.16
N ILE A 79 8.89 -1.65 -1.33
CA ILE A 79 7.63 -2.20 -1.83
C ILE A 79 7.81 -2.75 -3.24
N LEU A 80 8.45 -1.98 -4.12
CA LEU A 80 8.70 -2.41 -5.50
C LEU A 80 9.62 -3.63 -5.55
N LYS A 81 10.63 -3.67 -4.69
CA LYS A 81 11.51 -4.83 -4.58
C LYS A 81 10.75 -6.07 -4.12
N ASN A 82 9.88 -5.91 -3.12
CA ASN A 82 9.06 -7.01 -2.63
C ASN A 82 8.16 -7.56 -3.74
N PHE A 83 7.56 -6.69 -4.53
CA PHE A 83 6.73 -7.10 -5.66
C PHE A 83 7.55 -7.87 -6.71
N ALA A 84 8.73 -7.37 -7.05
CA ALA A 84 9.61 -8.05 -8.01
C ALA A 84 10.05 -9.43 -7.51
N ASP A 85 10.32 -9.56 -6.22
CA ASP A 85 10.70 -10.86 -5.63
C ASP A 85 9.55 -11.86 -5.67
N LEU A 86 8.30 -11.40 -5.50
CA LEU A 86 7.11 -12.25 -5.62
C LEU A 86 6.93 -12.77 -7.05
N GLU A 87 7.20 -11.96 -8.06
CA GLU A 87 7.15 -12.40 -9.45
C GLU A 87 8.16 -13.50 -9.72
N LYS A 88 9.36 -13.43 -9.15
CA LYS A 88 10.39 -14.45 -9.30
C LYS A 88 9.95 -15.78 -8.69
N GLU A 89 9.26 -15.73 -7.56
CA GLU A 89 8.76 -16.95 -6.89
C GLU A 89 7.61 -17.60 -7.65
N ALA A 90 6.87 -16.83 -8.43
CA ALA A 90 5.72 -17.31 -9.18
C ALA A 90 6.09 -18.05 -10.48
N VAL A 91 7.34 -17.98 -10.92
CA VAL A 91 7.81 -18.56 -12.18
C VAL A 91 8.25 -20.03 -12.04
#